data_09f8870ca175c694a9fe04aed77f284b
#
_entry.id   09f8870ca175c694a9fe04aed77f284b
#
_cell.length_a   1.000
_cell.length_b   1.000
_cell.length_c   1.000
_cell.angle_alpha   90.00
_cell.angle_beta   90.00
_cell.angle_gamma   90.00
#
_symmetry.space_group_name_H-M   'P 1'
#
loop_
_entity.id
_entity.type
_entity.pdbx_description
1 polymer ?
#
loop_
_entity_poly.entity_id
_entity_poly.type
_entity_poly.pdbx_seq_one_letter_code
_entity_poly.pdbx_strand_id
1 'polypeptide(L)'
;RCNVTHNCTDISKLCEAYPRGGKKLRSLFSQFNTTDTIDWFENRNILLKTEKDGRMFPISDKSQTIIDCLVSETIRLKIDLQLGKSIEQMNQQGEGWKLQFKNLPTQHFDSIIVATGGSSKIKGFEWLKDLGHNIAAPIPSLFTFNMPNESIKNLMGLVVEKAKVRILNSKIQTEGPILITHWGMSGPAILKLSAWGARDLAVKNWQ
;
A
#
# COMPACT_ATOMS: atom_id res chain seq x y z
N ARG A 1 8.78 -12.93 -0.32
CA ARG A 1 9.68 -11.75 -0.30
C ARG A 1 8.90 -10.56 0.26
N CYS A 2 9.58 -9.69 1.01
CA CYS A 2 9.04 -8.44 1.52
C CYS A 2 9.72 -7.26 0.80
N ASN A 3 8.96 -6.43 0.08
CA ASN A 3 9.44 -5.15 -0.40
C ASN A 3 9.44 -4.18 0.79
N VAL A 4 10.63 -3.81 1.27
CA VAL A 4 10.80 -2.99 2.47
C VAL A 4 10.59 -1.51 2.15
N THR A 5 11.27 -1.04 1.10
CA THR A 5 11.24 0.35 0.67
C THR A 5 11.70 0.48 -0.79
N HIS A 6 11.96 1.69 -1.23
CA HIS A 6 12.45 2.01 -2.57
C HIS A 6 13.74 2.84 -2.47
N ASN A 7 14.70 2.60 -3.35
CA ASN A 7 15.95 3.36 -3.42
C ASN A 7 15.75 4.73 -4.12
N CYS A 8 14.83 5.52 -3.62
CA CYS A 8 14.58 6.87 -4.11
C CYS A 8 14.86 7.88 -3.00
N THR A 9 16.01 8.51 -3.04
CA THR A 9 16.45 9.50 -2.03
C THR A 9 15.89 10.91 -2.27
N ASP A 10 15.40 11.19 -3.48
CA ASP A 10 14.76 12.46 -3.84
C ASP A 10 13.30 12.46 -3.39
N ILE A 11 13.00 13.26 -2.36
CA ILE A 11 11.65 13.38 -1.80
C ILE A 11 10.63 13.86 -2.84
N SER A 12 11.02 14.73 -3.79
CA SER A 12 10.10 15.20 -4.84
C SER A 12 9.68 14.06 -5.75
N LYS A 13 10.65 13.29 -6.23
CA LYS A 13 10.41 12.10 -7.06
C LYS A 13 9.63 11.03 -6.29
N LEU A 14 9.94 10.84 -5.01
CA LEU A 14 9.20 9.91 -4.16
C LEU A 14 7.71 10.31 -4.06
N CYS A 15 7.42 11.61 -3.87
CA CYS A 15 6.05 12.12 -3.83
C CYS A 15 5.32 11.95 -5.18
N GLU A 16 6.02 12.05 -6.30
CA GLU A 16 5.46 11.84 -7.65
C GLU A 16 5.00 10.41 -7.89
N ALA A 17 5.56 9.43 -7.17
CA ALA A 17 5.13 8.04 -7.26
C ALA A 17 3.73 7.77 -6.66
N TYR A 18 3.16 8.74 -5.94
CA TYR A 18 1.86 8.61 -5.31
C TYR A 18 0.76 9.24 -6.17
N PRO A 19 -0.15 8.47 -6.76
CA PRO A 19 -1.25 9.01 -7.58
C PRO A 19 -2.13 10.01 -6.83
N ARG A 20 -2.20 9.86 -5.51
CA ARG A 20 -3.01 10.70 -4.61
C ARG A 20 -2.24 10.98 -3.32
N GLY A 21 -2.35 12.20 -2.82
CA GLY A 21 -1.75 12.59 -1.53
C GLY A 21 -0.26 12.92 -1.57
N GLY A 22 0.46 12.78 -2.68
CA GLY A 22 1.91 13.02 -2.77
C GLY A 22 2.35 14.37 -2.19
N LYS A 23 1.61 15.44 -2.47
CA LYS A 23 1.91 16.78 -1.89
C LYS A 23 1.85 16.80 -0.37
N LYS A 24 0.91 16.08 0.25
CA LYS A 24 0.77 15.97 1.72
C LYS A 24 1.87 15.11 2.34
N LEU A 25 2.34 14.10 1.60
CA LEU A 25 3.41 13.21 2.06
C LEU A 25 4.78 13.90 2.11
N ARG A 26 4.99 15.00 1.38
CA ARG A 26 6.28 15.71 1.36
C ARG A 26 6.76 16.09 2.77
N SER A 27 5.86 16.62 3.60
CA SER A 27 6.21 17.00 5.00
C SER A 27 6.55 15.79 5.85
N LEU A 28 5.90 14.66 5.63
CA LEU A 28 6.22 13.40 6.34
C LEU A 28 7.57 12.84 5.87
N PHE A 29 7.82 12.81 4.57
CA PHE A 29 9.09 12.33 4.01
C PHE A 29 10.29 13.23 4.33
N SER A 30 10.08 14.50 4.68
CA SER A 30 11.15 15.34 5.20
C SER A 30 11.56 14.98 6.64
N GLN A 31 10.73 14.23 7.37
CA GLN A 31 11.00 13.75 8.72
C GLN A 31 11.47 12.29 8.74
N PHE A 32 10.87 11.45 7.90
CA PHE A 32 11.21 10.04 7.77
C PHE A 32 10.91 9.56 6.35
N ASN A 33 11.92 9.11 5.62
CA ASN A 33 11.83 8.73 4.22
C ASN A 33 12.45 7.36 3.94
N THR A 34 12.76 7.08 2.68
CA THR A 34 13.33 5.81 2.24
C THR A 34 14.73 5.58 2.79
N THR A 35 15.55 6.63 2.89
CA THR A 35 16.91 6.55 3.46
C THR A 35 16.83 6.18 4.94
N ASP A 36 15.98 6.88 5.70
CA ASP A 36 15.78 6.58 7.12
C ASP A 36 15.28 5.15 7.33
N THR A 37 14.45 4.64 6.42
CA THR A 37 13.98 3.24 6.46
C THR A 37 15.13 2.26 6.22
N ILE A 38 16.00 2.54 5.25
CA ILE A 38 17.18 1.72 4.97
C ILE A 38 18.09 1.69 6.19
N ASP A 39 18.46 2.86 6.69
CA ASP A 39 19.34 3.01 7.87
C ASP A 39 18.75 2.30 9.09
N TRP A 40 17.43 2.37 9.27
CA TRP A 40 16.76 1.72 10.39
C TRP A 40 16.94 0.20 10.38
N PHE A 41 16.84 -0.44 9.20
CA PHE A 41 17.08 -1.89 9.06
C PHE A 41 18.55 -2.25 9.08
N GLU A 42 19.43 -1.50 8.41
CA GLU A 42 20.87 -1.77 8.35
C GLU A 42 21.53 -1.62 9.72
N ASN A 43 21.12 -0.64 10.53
CA ASN A 43 21.55 -0.48 11.92
C ASN A 43 21.12 -1.66 12.83
N ARG A 44 20.26 -2.56 12.32
CA ARG A 44 19.83 -3.80 12.98
C ARG A 44 20.38 -5.04 12.29
N ASN A 45 21.44 -4.88 11.51
CA ASN A 45 22.09 -5.93 10.74
C ASN A 45 21.18 -6.61 9.69
N ILE A 46 20.16 -5.93 9.23
CA ILE A 46 19.32 -6.39 8.12
C ILE A 46 19.77 -5.69 6.84
N LEU A 47 20.66 -6.35 6.12
CA LEU A 47 21.15 -5.82 4.85
C LEU A 47 20.09 -5.91 3.76
N LEU A 48 19.93 -4.82 3.00
CA LEU A 48 18.99 -4.69 1.91
C LEU A 48 19.70 -4.69 0.56
N LYS A 49 19.04 -5.23 -0.46
CA LYS A 49 19.48 -5.16 -1.86
C LYS A 49 18.45 -4.39 -2.69
N THR A 50 18.93 -3.66 -3.69
CA THR A 50 18.12 -2.91 -4.64
C THR A 50 17.89 -3.73 -5.91
N GLU A 51 16.66 -3.87 -6.34
CA GLU A 51 16.28 -4.44 -7.64
C GLU A 51 16.41 -3.39 -8.77
N LYS A 52 16.40 -3.84 -10.03
CA LYS A 52 16.54 -2.95 -11.21
C LYS A 52 15.54 -1.80 -11.27
N ASP A 53 14.37 -1.98 -10.69
CA ASP A 53 13.28 -1.00 -10.64
C ASP A 53 13.29 -0.14 -9.37
N GLY A 54 14.32 -0.23 -8.55
CA GLY A 54 14.53 0.54 -7.34
C GLY A 54 13.84 -0.03 -6.09
N ARG A 55 13.07 -1.10 -6.18
CA ARG A 55 12.51 -1.77 -5.00
C ARG A 55 13.61 -2.42 -4.17
N MET A 56 13.45 -2.40 -2.86
CA MET A 56 14.44 -2.93 -1.93
C MET A 56 13.90 -4.10 -1.13
N PHE A 57 14.70 -5.15 -1.05
CA PHE A 57 14.38 -6.41 -0.38
C PHE A 57 15.51 -6.81 0.56
N PRO A 58 15.26 -7.60 1.62
CA PRO A 58 16.34 -8.19 2.38
C PRO A 58 17.20 -9.10 1.49
N ILE A 59 18.51 -9.09 1.70
CA ILE A 59 19.44 -9.93 0.92
C ILE A 59 19.06 -11.41 1.00
N SER A 60 18.48 -11.85 2.11
CA SER A 60 17.99 -13.21 2.33
C SER A 60 16.84 -13.64 1.40
N ASP A 61 16.17 -12.68 0.73
CA ASP A 61 14.93 -12.89 -0.04
C ASP A 61 13.75 -13.51 0.77
N LYS A 62 13.86 -13.52 2.10
CA LYS A 62 12.83 -14.06 3.00
C LYS A 62 12.10 -12.93 3.72
N SER A 63 10.77 -12.93 3.67
CA SER A 63 9.96 -12.00 4.47
C SER A 63 10.15 -12.21 5.98
N GLN A 64 10.46 -13.44 6.38
CA GLN A 64 10.70 -13.80 7.79
C GLN A 64 11.82 -12.95 8.40
N THR A 65 12.87 -12.63 7.66
CA THR A 65 13.97 -11.76 8.12
C THR A 65 13.46 -10.40 8.63
N ILE A 66 12.49 -9.81 7.93
CA ILE A 66 11.89 -8.53 8.33
C ILE A 66 10.98 -8.71 9.55
N ILE A 67 10.20 -9.79 9.58
CA ILE A 67 9.32 -10.11 10.72
C ILE A 67 10.16 -10.31 11.98
N ASP A 68 11.22 -11.13 11.90
CA ASP A 68 12.08 -11.43 13.03
C ASP A 68 12.78 -10.18 13.57
N CYS A 69 13.22 -9.28 12.68
CA CYS A 69 13.78 -7.99 13.07
C CYS A 69 12.77 -7.15 13.88
N LEU A 70 11.55 -6.99 13.36
CA LEU A 70 10.51 -6.19 14.03
C LEU A 70 10.10 -6.81 15.37
N VAL A 71 9.94 -8.14 15.43
CA VAL A 71 9.62 -8.85 16.68
C VAL A 71 10.76 -8.72 17.69
N SER A 72 12.00 -8.84 17.26
CA SER A 72 13.16 -8.65 18.14
C SER A 72 13.21 -7.24 18.73
N GLU A 73 12.85 -6.22 17.96
CA GLU A 73 12.75 -4.84 18.45
C GLU A 73 11.63 -4.66 19.47
N THR A 74 10.47 -5.32 19.29
CA THR A 74 9.39 -5.26 20.30
C THR A 74 9.86 -5.86 21.62
N ILE A 75 10.59 -6.98 21.58
CA ILE A 75 11.16 -7.62 22.78
C ILE A 75 12.21 -6.71 23.42
N ARG A 76 13.15 -6.18 22.65
CA ARG A 76 14.21 -5.28 23.13
C ARG A 76 13.65 -4.05 23.82
N LEU A 77 12.57 -3.48 23.26
CA LEU A 77 11.91 -2.29 23.78
C LEU A 77 10.87 -2.58 24.86
N LYS A 78 10.71 -3.86 25.24
CA LYS A 78 9.69 -4.32 26.23
C LYS A 78 8.27 -3.91 25.85
N ILE A 79 7.94 -3.93 24.55
CA ILE A 79 6.61 -3.66 24.03
C ILE A 79 5.76 -4.93 24.28
N ASP A 80 4.60 -4.78 24.90
CA ASP A 80 3.65 -5.86 25.09
C ASP A 80 2.91 -6.16 23.79
N LEU A 81 3.40 -7.13 23.02
CA LEU A 81 2.82 -7.57 21.76
C LEU A 81 1.69 -8.58 22.01
N GLN A 82 0.47 -8.17 21.85
CA GLN A 82 -0.72 -8.99 22.07
C GLN A 82 -1.37 -9.38 20.75
N LEU A 83 -1.28 -10.66 20.40
CA LEU A 83 -1.87 -11.23 19.18
C LEU A 83 -3.29 -11.72 19.41
N GLY A 84 -4.07 -11.88 18.33
CA GLY A 84 -5.41 -12.45 18.37
C GLY A 84 -6.48 -11.55 19.04
N LYS A 85 -6.16 -10.29 19.33
CA LYS A 85 -7.11 -9.34 19.93
C LYS A 85 -7.80 -8.53 18.84
N SER A 86 -9.06 -8.85 18.59
CA SER A 86 -9.90 -8.07 17.67
C SER A 86 -10.59 -6.95 18.46
N ILE A 87 -10.38 -5.71 18.01
CA ILE A 87 -11.06 -4.52 18.54
C ILE A 87 -12.45 -4.46 17.91
N GLU A 88 -13.50 -4.39 18.74
CA GLU A 88 -14.89 -4.23 18.31
C GLU A 88 -15.32 -2.76 18.38
N GLN A 89 -14.87 -2.05 19.41
CA GLN A 89 -15.24 -0.66 19.60
C GLN A 89 -14.10 0.15 20.22
N MET A 90 -14.00 1.40 19.82
CA MET A 90 -13.06 2.37 20.34
C MET A 90 -13.80 3.69 20.62
N ASN A 91 -13.71 4.16 21.84
CA ASN A 91 -14.37 5.39 22.25
C ASN A 91 -13.40 6.28 23.05
N GLN A 92 -13.49 7.58 22.84
CA GLN A 92 -12.80 8.54 23.68
C GLN A 92 -13.50 8.59 25.04
N GLN A 93 -12.74 8.57 26.13
CA GLN A 93 -13.24 8.67 27.49
C GLN A 93 -12.35 9.62 28.31
N GLY A 94 -12.84 10.80 28.59
CA GLY A 94 -12.01 11.86 29.17
C GLY A 94 -10.86 12.25 28.25
N GLU A 95 -9.65 12.28 28.77
CA GLU A 95 -8.42 12.56 27.99
C GLU A 95 -7.83 11.30 27.33
N GLY A 96 -8.38 10.12 27.60
CA GLY A 96 -7.89 8.85 27.10
C GLY A 96 -8.89 8.09 26.22
N TRP A 97 -8.63 6.81 26.04
CA TRP A 97 -9.35 5.93 25.12
C TRP A 97 -9.76 4.65 25.81
N LYS A 98 -10.97 4.21 25.51
CA LYS A 98 -11.54 2.93 25.93
C LYS A 98 -11.66 2.00 24.74
N LEU A 99 -10.99 0.84 24.77
CA LEU A 99 -11.07 -0.20 23.76
C LEU A 99 -11.88 -1.39 24.25
N GLN A 100 -12.87 -1.80 23.47
CA GLN A 100 -13.58 -3.06 23.66
C GLN A 100 -13.03 -4.10 22.69
N PHE A 101 -12.72 -5.27 23.22
CA PHE A 101 -12.21 -6.40 22.44
C PHE A 101 -13.27 -7.49 22.39
N LYS A 102 -13.25 -8.28 21.34
CA LYS A 102 -14.12 -9.46 21.22
C LYS A 102 -13.77 -10.48 22.29
N ASN A 103 -14.75 -10.78 23.14
CA ASN A 103 -14.64 -11.79 24.22
C ASN A 103 -13.50 -11.55 25.23
N LEU A 104 -13.04 -10.31 25.39
CA LEU A 104 -11.99 -9.96 26.34
C LEU A 104 -12.40 -8.72 27.15
N PRO A 105 -11.77 -8.49 28.31
CA PRO A 105 -12.02 -7.29 29.09
C PRO A 105 -11.67 -6.02 28.32
N THR A 106 -12.43 -4.97 28.62
CA THR A 106 -12.14 -3.62 28.13
C THR A 106 -10.81 -3.13 28.70
N GLN A 107 -10.05 -2.39 27.88
CA GLN A 107 -8.79 -1.76 28.28
C GLN A 107 -8.85 -0.25 28.05
N HIS A 108 -8.06 0.49 28.83
CA HIS A 108 -7.94 1.94 28.75
C HIS A 108 -6.52 2.33 28.37
N PHE A 109 -6.38 3.36 27.55
CA PHE A 109 -5.10 3.86 27.05
C PHE A 109 -5.12 5.39 27.01
N ASP A 110 -3.99 6.02 27.27
CA ASP A 110 -3.84 7.49 27.18
C ASP A 110 -3.85 7.95 25.71
N SER A 111 -3.24 7.17 24.82
CA SER A 111 -3.14 7.48 23.38
C SER A 111 -3.20 6.22 22.53
N ILE A 112 -3.69 6.35 21.32
CA ILE A 112 -3.81 5.24 20.37
C ILE A 112 -3.21 5.66 19.03
N ILE A 113 -2.40 4.77 18.44
CA ILE A 113 -1.94 4.85 17.05
C ILE A 113 -2.65 3.76 16.26
N VAL A 114 -3.41 4.18 15.25
CA VAL A 114 -4.12 3.26 14.36
C VAL A 114 -3.26 2.97 13.15
N ALA A 115 -2.80 1.73 12.99
CA ALA A 115 -1.96 1.25 11.91
C ALA A 115 -2.47 -0.07 11.31
N THR A 116 -3.80 -0.19 11.15
CA THR A 116 -4.49 -1.43 10.75
C THR A 116 -4.38 -1.77 9.26
N GLY A 117 -3.72 -0.93 8.48
CA GLY A 117 -3.72 -1.05 7.01
C GLY A 117 -5.04 -0.60 6.38
N GLY A 118 -5.21 -0.94 5.10
CA GLY A 118 -6.39 -0.58 4.33
C GLY A 118 -7.50 -1.64 4.37
N SER A 119 -8.66 -1.27 3.85
CA SER A 119 -9.78 -2.17 3.59
C SER A 119 -10.30 -1.97 2.18
N SER A 120 -10.66 -3.06 1.50
CA SER A 120 -11.30 -3.02 0.18
C SER A 120 -12.78 -2.63 0.25
N LYS A 121 -13.39 -2.67 1.44
CA LYS A 121 -14.81 -2.38 1.65
C LYS A 121 -14.96 -1.20 2.61
N ILE A 122 -15.95 -0.35 2.35
CA ILE A 122 -16.28 0.79 3.22
C ILE A 122 -16.56 0.35 4.66
N LYS A 123 -17.18 -0.83 4.83
CA LYS A 123 -17.47 -1.41 6.15
C LYS A 123 -16.22 -1.53 7.04
N GLY A 124 -15.05 -1.76 6.48
CA GLY A 124 -13.80 -1.83 7.25
C GLY A 124 -13.35 -0.49 7.84
N PHE A 125 -14.02 0.62 7.48
CA PHE A 125 -13.74 1.96 7.97
C PHE A 125 -14.92 2.61 8.73
N GLU A 126 -16.04 1.89 8.95
CA GLU A 126 -17.23 2.44 9.64
C GLU A 126 -16.89 2.93 11.04
N TRP A 127 -16.07 2.19 11.77
CA TRP A 127 -15.61 2.58 13.11
C TRP A 127 -14.84 3.91 13.13
N LEU A 128 -14.20 4.32 12.03
CA LEU A 128 -13.58 5.65 11.91
C LEU A 128 -14.61 6.74 11.71
N LYS A 129 -15.75 6.44 11.06
CA LYS A 129 -16.87 7.39 10.96
C LYS A 129 -17.49 7.65 12.32
N ASP A 130 -17.60 6.61 13.15
CA ASP A 130 -18.12 6.73 14.51
C ASP A 130 -17.23 7.62 15.38
N LEU A 131 -15.95 7.74 15.03
CA LEU A 131 -15.00 8.67 15.65
C LEU A 131 -15.00 10.07 14.98
N GLY A 132 -15.93 10.36 14.07
CA GLY A 132 -16.08 11.66 13.41
C GLY A 132 -15.24 11.86 12.14
N HIS A 133 -14.58 10.82 11.61
CA HIS A 133 -13.80 10.94 10.38
C HIS A 133 -14.65 10.83 9.12
N ASN A 134 -14.36 11.68 8.13
CA ASN A 134 -14.91 11.55 6.78
C ASN A 134 -14.12 10.48 5.99
N ILE A 135 -14.82 9.47 5.52
CA ILE A 135 -14.22 8.37 4.76
C ILE A 135 -14.60 8.49 3.28
N ALA A 136 -13.60 8.70 2.43
CA ALA A 136 -13.77 8.54 0.99
C ALA A 136 -13.91 7.05 0.66
N ALA A 137 -14.95 6.68 -0.09
CA ALA A 137 -15.17 5.29 -0.46
C ALA A 137 -13.94 4.70 -1.16
N PRO A 138 -13.47 3.50 -0.75
CA PRO A 138 -12.42 2.80 -1.46
C PRO A 138 -12.86 2.48 -2.89
N ILE A 139 -11.96 2.70 -3.84
CA ILE A 139 -12.12 2.29 -5.23
C ILE A 139 -10.96 1.37 -5.63
N PRO A 140 -11.22 0.37 -6.49
CA PRO A 140 -10.19 -0.50 -7.02
C PRO A 140 -9.02 0.28 -7.61
N SER A 141 -7.82 -0.20 -7.39
CA SER A 141 -6.57 0.40 -7.88
C SER A 141 -5.54 -0.70 -8.02
N LEU A 142 -4.56 -0.55 -8.93
CA LEU A 142 -3.56 -1.58 -9.21
C LEU A 142 -4.19 -2.91 -9.67
N PHE A 143 -5.04 -2.86 -10.69
CA PHE A 143 -5.72 -4.02 -11.25
C PHE A 143 -5.38 -4.23 -12.73
N THR A 144 -5.66 -5.43 -13.21
CA THR A 144 -5.56 -5.83 -14.62
C THR A 144 -6.89 -5.56 -15.34
N PHE A 145 -6.84 -5.34 -16.65
CA PHE A 145 -8.07 -5.14 -17.44
C PHE A 145 -8.60 -6.49 -17.95
N ASN A 146 -9.86 -6.76 -17.66
CA ASN A 146 -10.61 -7.86 -18.25
C ASN A 146 -11.29 -7.37 -19.53
N MET A 147 -11.01 -8.04 -20.65
CA MET A 147 -11.46 -7.64 -21.99
C MET A 147 -12.13 -8.84 -22.67
N PRO A 148 -13.35 -9.25 -22.24
CA PRO A 148 -13.96 -10.52 -22.63
C PRO A 148 -14.21 -10.62 -24.13
N ASN A 149 -14.51 -9.51 -24.81
CA ASN A 149 -14.91 -9.46 -26.21
C ASN A 149 -13.77 -9.09 -27.18
N GLU A 150 -12.56 -8.87 -26.66
CA GLU A 150 -11.44 -8.40 -27.47
C GLU A 150 -10.60 -9.54 -28.01
N SER A 151 -10.30 -9.48 -29.32
CA SER A 151 -9.46 -10.47 -30.02
C SER A 151 -8.00 -10.48 -29.56
N ILE A 152 -7.55 -9.44 -28.89
CA ILE A 152 -6.17 -9.37 -28.36
C ILE A 152 -5.83 -10.55 -27.45
N LYS A 153 -6.81 -11.19 -26.82
CA LYS A 153 -6.63 -12.38 -25.98
C LYS A 153 -6.04 -13.59 -26.76
N ASN A 154 -6.19 -13.61 -28.08
CA ASN A 154 -5.60 -14.65 -28.93
C ASN A 154 -4.06 -14.58 -28.94
N LEU A 155 -3.50 -13.46 -28.50
CA LEU A 155 -2.06 -13.24 -28.33
C LEU A 155 -1.59 -13.54 -26.88
N MET A 156 -2.33 -14.34 -26.13
CA MET A 156 -2.00 -14.71 -24.76
C MET A 156 -0.56 -15.16 -24.61
N GLY A 157 0.12 -14.63 -23.59
CA GLY A 157 1.54 -14.91 -23.30
C GLY A 157 2.51 -13.94 -23.96
N LEU A 158 2.06 -13.11 -24.91
CA LEU A 158 2.92 -12.11 -25.54
C LEU A 158 3.22 -10.98 -24.53
N VAL A 159 4.50 -10.64 -24.44
CA VAL A 159 5.01 -9.46 -23.72
C VAL A 159 5.44 -8.40 -24.71
N VAL A 160 4.94 -7.17 -24.56
CA VAL A 160 5.40 -6.01 -25.29
C VAL A 160 6.20 -5.15 -24.33
N GLU A 161 7.52 -5.12 -24.50
CA GLU A 161 8.45 -4.48 -23.55
C GLU A 161 8.28 -2.96 -23.44
N LYS A 162 7.89 -2.31 -24.55
CA LYS A 162 7.65 -0.86 -24.59
C LYS A 162 6.30 -0.59 -25.23
N ALA A 163 5.32 -0.33 -24.40
CA ALA A 163 3.97 0.03 -24.83
C ALA A 163 3.55 1.34 -24.14
N LYS A 164 2.82 2.16 -24.88
CA LYS A 164 2.13 3.33 -24.37
C LYS A 164 0.63 3.01 -24.30
N VAL A 165 0.07 3.08 -23.10
CA VAL A 165 -1.35 2.82 -22.85
C VAL A 165 -2.02 4.05 -22.26
N ARG A 166 -3.28 4.30 -22.65
CA ARG A 166 -4.05 5.43 -22.16
C ARG A 166 -5.51 5.06 -21.94
N ILE A 167 -6.16 5.77 -21.04
CA ILE A 167 -7.62 5.68 -20.87
C ILE A 167 -8.27 6.56 -21.93
N LEU A 168 -9.24 6.00 -22.67
CA LEU A 168 -10.00 6.75 -23.68
C LEU A 168 -10.68 7.96 -23.05
N ASN A 169 -10.65 9.09 -23.77
CA ASN A 169 -11.20 10.37 -23.32
C ASN A 169 -10.64 10.85 -21.98
N SER A 170 -9.37 10.51 -21.68
CA SER A 170 -8.63 11.00 -20.52
C SER A 170 -7.21 11.39 -20.94
N LYS A 171 -6.57 12.25 -20.13
CA LYS A 171 -5.14 12.60 -20.28
C LYS A 171 -4.23 11.58 -19.62
N ILE A 172 -4.78 10.57 -18.93
CA ILE A 172 -4.00 9.60 -18.18
C ILE A 172 -3.44 8.56 -19.14
N GLN A 173 -2.13 8.48 -19.15
CA GLN A 173 -1.36 7.52 -19.94
C GLN A 173 -0.15 7.02 -19.16
N THR A 174 0.31 5.84 -19.47
CA THR A 174 1.50 5.22 -18.88
C THR A 174 2.31 4.51 -19.95
N GLU A 175 3.60 4.33 -19.68
CA GLU A 175 4.51 3.59 -20.54
C GLU A 175 5.18 2.47 -19.74
N GLY A 176 5.51 1.39 -20.44
CA GLY A 176 6.22 0.24 -19.90
C GLY A 176 5.77 -1.09 -20.49
N PRO A 177 6.24 -2.19 -19.93
CA PRO A 177 5.84 -3.52 -20.39
C PRO A 177 4.35 -3.79 -20.16
N ILE A 178 3.72 -4.45 -21.14
CA ILE A 178 2.40 -5.08 -21.02
C ILE A 178 2.50 -6.57 -21.25
N LEU A 179 1.62 -7.31 -20.59
CA LEU A 179 1.44 -8.74 -20.77
C LEU A 179 0.01 -8.99 -21.25
N ILE A 180 -0.13 -9.67 -22.37
CA ILE A 180 -1.43 -10.13 -22.83
C ILE A 180 -1.76 -11.45 -22.12
N THR A 181 -2.96 -11.52 -21.53
CA THR A 181 -3.45 -12.66 -20.76
C THR A 181 -4.69 -13.25 -21.43
N HIS A 182 -5.13 -14.43 -21.01
CA HIS A 182 -6.36 -15.04 -21.51
C HIS A 182 -7.64 -14.26 -21.13
N TRP A 183 -7.58 -13.33 -20.18
CA TRP A 183 -8.70 -12.47 -19.84
C TRP A 183 -8.58 -11.04 -20.40
N GLY A 184 -7.41 -10.61 -20.86
CA GLY A 184 -7.18 -9.25 -21.37
C GLY A 184 -5.74 -8.80 -21.20
N MET A 185 -5.50 -7.69 -20.51
CA MET A 185 -4.16 -7.09 -20.36
C MET A 185 -3.72 -6.92 -18.92
N SER A 186 -2.43 -7.17 -18.69
CA SER A 186 -1.72 -6.98 -17.43
C SER A 186 -0.34 -6.36 -17.67
N GLY A 187 0.51 -6.36 -16.68
CA GLY A 187 1.88 -5.87 -16.74
C GLY A 187 2.04 -4.48 -16.11
N PRO A 188 3.29 -4.03 -15.92
CA PRO A 188 3.61 -2.79 -15.20
C PRO A 188 2.88 -1.55 -15.71
N ALA A 189 2.79 -1.37 -17.04
CA ALA A 189 2.09 -0.22 -17.63
C ALA A 189 0.59 -0.24 -17.30
N ILE A 190 -0.05 -1.40 -17.35
CA ILE A 190 -1.47 -1.58 -17.03
C ILE A 190 -1.75 -1.34 -15.56
N LEU A 191 -0.94 -1.91 -14.66
CA LEU A 191 -1.09 -1.71 -13.22
C LEU A 191 -0.91 -0.24 -12.84
N LYS A 192 0.07 0.43 -13.43
CA LYS A 192 0.28 1.87 -13.24
C LYS A 192 -0.90 2.68 -13.79
N LEU A 193 -1.39 2.36 -14.98
CA LEU A 193 -2.54 3.04 -15.59
C LEU A 193 -3.78 2.94 -14.70
N SER A 194 -4.08 1.73 -14.21
CA SER A 194 -5.23 1.49 -13.32
C SER A 194 -5.12 2.24 -12.00
N ALA A 195 -3.91 2.39 -11.44
CA ALA A 195 -3.68 3.14 -10.21
C ALA A 195 -3.90 4.65 -10.40
N TRP A 196 -3.36 5.23 -11.48
CA TRP A 196 -3.51 6.66 -11.78
C TRP A 196 -4.93 7.01 -12.22
N GLY A 197 -5.53 6.14 -13.03
CA GLY A 197 -6.87 6.33 -13.60
C GLY A 197 -8.02 5.78 -12.75
N ALA A 198 -7.77 5.30 -11.54
CA ALA A 198 -8.76 4.60 -10.74
C ALA A 198 -10.09 5.37 -10.59
N ARG A 199 -10.05 6.69 -10.36
CA ARG A 199 -11.25 7.52 -10.22
C ARG A 199 -11.95 7.76 -11.54
N ASP A 200 -11.21 8.02 -12.62
CA ASP A 200 -11.77 8.19 -13.97
C ASP A 200 -12.50 6.92 -14.42
N LEU A 201 -11.87 5.76 -14.16
CA LEU A 201 -12.46 4.46 -14.46
C LEU A 201 -13.68 4.16 -13.60
N ALA A 202 -13.67 4.53 -12.32
CA ALA A 202 -14.83 4.37 -11.44
C ALA A 202 -16.04 5.18 -11.93
N VAL A 203 -15.84 6.43 -12.36
CA VAL A 203 -16.90 7.28 -12.93
C VAL A 203 -17.47 6.68 -14.23
N LYS A 204 -16.64 5.99 -15.00
CA LYS A 204 -17.02 5.30 -16.25
C LYS A 204 -17.55 3.88 -16.02
N ASN A 205 -17.83 3.48 -14.76
CA ASN A 205 -18.25 2.13 -14.41
C ASN A 205 -17.30 1.05 -14.94
N TRP A 206 -15.99 1.36 -14.95
CA TRP A 206 -14.92 0.44 -15.35
C TRP A 206 -14.95 -0.01 -16.83
N GLN A 207 -15.58 0.79 -17.68
CA GLN A 207 -15.68 0.59 -19.15
C GLN A 207 -14.67 1.43 -19.92
#